data_9d062e97b9b27415466137801e03b7de
#
_entry.id   9d062e97b9b27415466137801e03b7de
#
_cell.length_a   1.000
_cell.length_b   1.000
_cell.length_c   1.000
_cell.angle_alpha   90.00
_cell.angle_beta   90.00
_cell.angle_gamma   90.00
#
_symmetry.space_group_name_H-M   'P 1'
#
loop_
_entity.id
_entity.type
_entity.pdbx_description
1 polymer ?
#
loop_
_entity_poly.entity_id
_entity_poly.type
_entity_poly.pdbx_seq_one_letter_code
_entity_poly.pdbx_strand_id
1 'polypeptide(L)' 'ILTLESPIEYKHKCKKSIIVQKEVGVGQDCLTYSSGVKNSLREDCDILVIGEIRDKETMDAAIETAEAGHLDLLTFSQVL' A
#
# COMPACT_ATOMS: atom_id res chain seq x y z
N ILE A 1 -0.04 -5.02 -9.54
CA ILE A 1 -0.39 -3.81 -8.78
C ILE A 1 -0.95 -4.24 -7.44
N LEU A 2 -0.35 -3.76 -6.38
CA LEU A 2 -0.82 -3.99 -5.02
C LEU A 2 -1.35 -2.68 -4.46
N THR A 3 -2.56 -2.69 -3.91
CA THR A 3 -3.12 -1.51 -3.24
C THR A 3 -3.31 -1.79 -1.75
N LEU A 4 -3.09 -0.75 -0.94
CA LEU A 4 -3.37 -0.77 0.49
C LEU A 4 -4.40 0.32 0.77
N GLU A 5 -5.59 -0.10 1.19
CA GLU A 5 -6.74 0.80 1.31
C GLU A 5 -7.44 0.61 2.66
N SER A 6 -8.05 1.68 3.14
CA SER A 6 -8.83 1.64 4.38
C SER A 6 -10.04 2.58 4.26
N PRO A 7 -11.22 2.07 3.91
CA PRO A 7 -11.54 0.74 3.41
C PRO A 7 -11.34 0.59 1.90
N ILE A 8 -11.54 -0.62 1.40
CA ILE A 8 -11.63 -0.83 -0.06
C ILE A 8 -12.99 -0.28 -0.52
N GLU A 9 -12.96 0.79 -1.32
CA GLU A 9 -14.18 1.43 -1.81
C GLU A 9 -14.67 0.82 -3.12
N TYR A 10 -13.75 0.45 -3.99
CA TYR A 10 -14.07 -0.15 -5.28
C TYR A 10 -13.22 -1.39 -5.50
N LYS A 11 -13.83 -2.44 -6.02
CA LYS A 11 -13.09 -3.61 -6.47
C LYS A 11 -12.76 -3.48 -7.94
N HIS A 12 -11.49 -3.50 -8.26
CA HIS A 12 -11.02 -3.38 -9.63
C HIS A 12 -10.99 -4.73 -10.33
N LYS A 13 -11.34 -4.73 -11.61
CA LYS A 13 -11.23 -5.93 -12.43
C LYS A 13 -9.85 -5.99 -13.05
N CYS A 14 -9.23 -7.14 -12.97
CA CYS A 14 -7.96 -7.37 -13.66
C CYS A 14 -8.19 -7.39 -15.17
N LYS A 15 -7.48 -6.52 -15.89
CA LYS A 15 -7.55 -6.47 -17.35
C LYS A 15 -6.21 -6.90 -17.95
N LYS A 16 -5.24 -5.97 -18.01
CA LYS A 16 -3.89 -6.26 -18.50
C LYS A 16 -2.90 -6.52 -17.39
N SER A 17 -3.27 -6.14 -16.16
CA SER A 17 -2.42 -6.30 -14.98
C SER A 17 -3.21 -7.00 -13.89
N ILE A 18 -2.50 -7.73 -13.04
CA ILE A 18 -3.10 -8.33 -11.86
C ILE A 18 -3.15 -7.24 -10.78
N ILE A 19 -4.34 -7.03 -10.21
CA ILE A 19 -4.56 -6.06 -9.15
C ILE A 19 -4.95 -6.81 -7.89
N VAL A 20 -4.14 -6.65 -6.84
CA VAL A 20 -4.42 -7.21 -5.51
C VAL A 20 -4.71 -6.05 -4.58
N GLN A 21 -5.90 -6.06 -3.99
CA GLN A 21 -6.34 -5.02 -3.07
C GLN A 21 -6.34 -5.58 -1.65
N LYS A 22 -5.63 -4.91 -0.75
CA LYS A 22 -5.59 -5.28 0.66
C LYS A 22 -6.19 -4.18 1.51
N GLU A 23 -7.03 -4.57 2.43
CA GLU A 23 -7.65 -3.65 3.36
C GLU A 23 -6.83 -3.57 4.65
N VAL A 24 -6.62 -2.34 5.12
CA VAL A 24 -5.82 -2.06 6.31
C VAL A 24 -6.74 -1.80 7.49
N GLY A 25 -6.46 -2.42 8.62
CA GLY A 25 -7.23 -2.24 9.85
C GLY A 25 -7.18 -3.47 10.72
N VAL A 26 -7.74 -3.35 11.92
CA VAL A 26 -7.83 -4.46 12.86
C VAL A 26 -8.77 -5.53 12.30
N GLY A 27 -8.28 -6.77 12.21
CA GLY A 27 -9.03 -7.88 11.64
C GLY A 27 -9.09 -7.90 10.12
N GLN A 28 -8.40 -7.00 9.44
CA GLN A 28 -8.34 -6.94 7.99
C GLN A 28 -7.05 -7.60 7.46
N ASP A 29 -6.79 -7.47 6.16
CA ASP A 29 -5.64 -8.10 5.51
C ASP A 29 -4.29 -7.64 6.08
N CYS A 30 -4.21 -6.38 6.48
CA CYS A 30 -3.04 -5.79 7.12
C CYS A 30 -3.49 -5.03 8.35
N LEU A 31 -2.70 -5.08 9.41
CA LEU A 31 -3.02 -4.35 10.63
C LEU A 31 -2.78 -2.84 10.47
N THR A 32 -1.68 -2.45 9.83
CA THR A 32 -1.31 -1.06 9.60
C THR A 32 -0.80 -0.87 8.18
N TYR A 33 -0.78 0.37 7.72
CA TYR A 33 -0.16 0.69 6.42
C TYR A 33 1.32 0.35 6.40
N SER A 34 2.05 0.63 7.47
CA SER A 34 3.48 0.33 7.52
C SER A 34 3.75 -1.17 7.39
N SER A 35 2.96 -2.02 8.06
CA SER A 35 3.12 -3.47 7.94
C SER A 35 2.78 -3.95 6.53
N GLY A 36 1.75 -3.37 5.92
CA GLY A 36 1.38 -3.70 4.53
C GLY A 36 2.47 -3.32 3.54
N VAL A 37 3.07 -2.14 3.71
CA VAL A 37 4.17 -1.69 2.86
C VAL A 37 5.39 -2.60 3.02
N LYS A 38 5.77 -2.93 4.25
CA LYS A 38 6.90 -3.84 4.51
C LYS A 38 6.68 -5.22 3.90
N ASN A 39 5.46 -5.72 3.98
CA ASN A 39 5.13 -7.02 3.40
C ASN A 39 5.15 -6.98 1.87
N SER A 40 4.91 -5.82 1.27
CA SER A 40 4.94 -5.68 -0.19
C SER A 40 6.31 -6.00 -0.78
N LEU A 41 7.38 -5.84 -0.02
CA LEU A 41 8.73 -6.21 -0.46
C LEU A 41 8.88 -7.70 -0.70
N ARG A 42 8.05 -8.51 -0.03
CA ARG A 42 8.06 -9.97 -0.16
C ARG A 42 7.10 -10.44 -1.25
N GLU A 43 6.18 -9.59 -1.65
CA GLU A 43 5.23 -9.86 -2.71
C GLU A 43 5.77 -9.24 -3.98
N ASP A 44 5.89 -10.00 -5.01
CA ASP A 44 6.51 -9.60 -6.27
C ASP A 44 5.64 -8.57 -7.02
N CYS A 45 5.43 -7.41 -6.41
CA CYS A 45 4.63 -6.35 -7.00
C CYS A 45 5.52 -5.29 -7.66
N ASP A 46 5.12 -4.81 -8.82
CA ASP A 46 5.84 -3.76 -9.54
C ASP A 46 5.36 -2.37 -9.14
N ILE A 47 4.08 -2.25 -8.79
CA ILE A 47 3.46 -0.98 -8.45
C ILE A 47 2.72 -1.15 -7.12
N LEU A 48 3.03 -0.28 -6.17
CA LEU A 48 2.38 -0.23 -4.87
C LEU A 48 1.59 1.08 -4.76
N VAL A 49 0.30 0.98 -4.45
CA VAL A 49 -0.55 2.14 -4.21
C VAL A 49 -0.92 2.16 -2.74
N ILE A 50 -0.54 3.22 -2.04
CA ILE A 50 -0.82 3.40 -0.62
C ILE A 50 -1.91 4.44 -0.46
N GLY A 51 -3.04 4.06 0.12
CA GLY A 51 -4.22 4.91 0.24
C GLY A 51 -3.99 6.19 1.01
N GLU A 52 -3.17 6.15 2.07
CA GLU A 52 -2.78 7.36 2.79
C GLU A 52 -1.51 7.12 3.59
N ILE A 53 -0.76 8.22 3.82
CA ILE A 53 0.40 8.22 4.70
C ILE A 53 0.15 9.25 5.78
N ARG A 54 0.11 8.80 7.03
CA ARG A 54 -0.15 9.65 8.19
C ARG A 54 1.05 9.73 9.14
N ASP A 55 1.93 8.74 9.11
CA ASP A 55 3.01 8.65 10.06
C ASP A 55 4.37 8.46 9.37
N LYS A 56 5.40 8.71 10.13
CA LYS A 56 6.77 8.61 9.65
C LYS A 56 7.14 7.16 9.33
N GLU A 57 6.61 6.21 10.10
CA GLU A 57 6.94 4.80 9.89
C GLU A 57 6.48 4.31 8.52
N THR A 58 5.26 4.69 8.11
CA THR A 58 4.76 4.35 6.78
C THR A 58 5.56 5.04 5.69
N MET A 59 5.93 6.32 5.90
CA MET A 59 6.75 7.07 4.96
C MET A 59 8.12 6.42 4.78
N ASP A 60 8.78 6.05 5.87
CA ASP A 60 10.09 5.42 5.80
C ASP A 60 10.03 4.07 5.08
N ALA A 61 8.97 3.30 5.35
CA ALA A 61 8.77 2.02 4.66
C ALA A 61 8.52 2.23 3.16
N ALA A 62 7.75 3.26 2.79
CA ALA A 62 7.49 3.57 1.38
C ALA A 62 8.77 3.97 0.65
N ILE A 63 9.60 4.78 1.28
CA ILE A 63 10.90 5.16 0.69
C ILE A 63 11.77 3.93 0.48
N GLU A 64 11.78 3.01 1.44
CA GLU A 64 12.54 1.78 1.34
C GLU A 64 12.06 0.92 0.15
N THR A 65 10.75 0.81 -0.07
CA THR A 65 10.23 0.08 -1.23
C THR A 65 10.61 0.76 -2.54
N ALA A 66 10.57 2.08 -2.60
CA ALA A 66 10.97 2.83 -3.79
C ALA A 66 12.45 2.61 -4.12
N GLU A 67 13.29 2.59 -3.10
CA GLU A 67 14.73 2.29 -3.27
C GLU A 67 14.97 0.87 -3.76
N ALA A 68 14.09 -0.06 -3.43
CA ALA A 68 14.16 -1.44 -3.88
C ALA A 68 13.65 -1.63 -5.32
N GLY A 69 13.24 -0.57 -6.00
CA GLY A 69 12.85 -0.60 -7.41
C GLY A 69 11.35 -0.69 -7.67
N HIS A 70 10.52 -0.57 -6.63
CA HIS A 70 9.07 -0.54 -6.80
C HIS A 70 8.60 0.87 -7.14
N LEU A 71 7.56 0.99 -7.96
CA LEU A 71 6.91 2.28 -8.19
C LEU A 71 5.85 2.47 -7.12
N ASP A 72 5.98 3.51 -6.32
CA ASP A 72 5.03 3.82 -5.25
C ASP A 72 4.16 5.02 -5.63
N LEU A 73 2.85 4.87 -5.47
CA LEU A 73 1.89 5.96 -5.59
C LEU A 73 1.34 6.25 -4.20
N LEU A 74 1.54 7.47 -3.74
CA LEU A 74 1.29 7.84 -2.35
C LEU A 74 0.26 8.96 -2.25
N THR A 75 -0.58 8.88 -1.23
CA THR A 75 -1.47 9.97 -0.85
C THR A 75 -1.16 10.37 0.59
N PHE A 76 -0.91 11.65 0.81
CA PHE A 76 -0.65 12.16 2.15
C PHE A 76 -1.93 12.66 2.79
N SER A 77 -2.14 12.27 4.04
CA SER A 77 -3.21 12.80 4.85
C SER A 77 -2.61 13.76 5.87
N GLN A 78 -3.13 14.98 5.88
CA GLN A 78 -2.69 15.99 6.85
C GLN A 78 -3.65 15.99 8.02
N VAL A 79 -3.13 15.74 9.21
CA VAL A 79 -3.87 15.82 10.46
C VAL A 79 -3.45 17.08 11.18
N LEU A 80 -4.39 17.96 11.41
CA LEU A 80 -4.16 19.18 12.17
C LEU A 80 -4.55 18.99 13.63
#